data_19721853b0638c8ddbc8fee5239d0824
#
_entry.id   19721853b0638c8ddbc8fee5239d0824
#
_cell.length_a   1.000
_cell.length_b   1.000
_cell.length_c   1.000
_cell.angle_alpha   90.00
_cell.angle_beta   90.00
_cell.angle_gamma   90.00
#
_symmetry.space_group_name_H-M   'P 1'
#
loop_
_entity.id
_entity.type
_entity.pdbx_description
1 polymer ?
#
loop_
_entity_poly.entity_id
_entity_poly.type
_entity_poly.pdbx_seq_one_letter_code
_entity_poly.pdbx_strand_id
1 'polypeptide(L)'
;MTPHDWLNSEDSVKRSKKPYAHFDLRTDIGKQKSYISNPRKVATHGFYPFIHYQIKTVKFNKAKGTREKTRDICYAAHIDRCIYQYYSYMLNELYNERVRGDGITNVAVAYRTDLHKSNIYFSKRAYDYIRELGRCYVMIGDFTHFFDNLDHDYLKRQWCSLLKCDYLPDDHYSVFKNVTAYSKWELTDLLALNGLSDDWAGRKSLNSQVRVLTPMQFRKNKSHIVRHADPYGIPQGSPISATLANVYMLEVDKLINDMVLELGGMYMRYSDDFIIILPDTSELNIAEAFEKIRTLLKVAPRLTLEPSKTQYFHYADSELENCGKQFHAEADGSSRFINFLGFTFNGRQVSIRAKTISKYYYRMYRKAKNIAKAGGYTPAGKHISCENLYRRYSERGADGKPGNFLTYVSRAEREYGSDEAITRDTKRHMQKIRKALDSEPK
;
A
#
# COMPACT_ATOMS: atom_id res chain seq x y z
N MET A 1 -22.93 -5.05 2.72
CA MET A 1 -23.07 -6.45 2.20
C MET A 1 -22.95 -7.37 3.40
N THR A 2 -23.85 -8.36 3.58
CA THR A 2 -23.72 -9.28 4.72
C THR A 2 -22.49 -10.21 4.56
N PRO A 3 -21.94 -10.78 5.65
CA PRO A 3 -20.86 -11.78 5.53
C PRO A 3 -21.24 -12.96 4.65
N HIS A 4 -22.49 -13.38 4.67
CA HIS A 4 -23.02 -14.43 3.81
C HIS A 4 -22.98 -14.02 2.31
N ASP A 5 -23.43 -12.80 1.97
CA ASP A 5 -23.42 -12.31 0.59
C ASP A 5 -21.99 -12.15 0.07
N TRP A 6 -21.08 -11.67 0.93
CA TRP A 6 -19.67 -11.55 0.58
C TRP A 6 -19.01 -12.89 0.26
N LEU A 7 -19.28 -13.93 1.07
CA LEU A 7 -18.78 -15.30 0.83
C LEU A 7 -19.30 -15.89 -0.49
N ASN A 8 -20.45 -15.41 -0.98
CA ASN A 8 -21.08 -15.88 -2.22
C ASN A 8 -20.79 -14.98 -3.42
N SER A 9 -20.13 -13.82 -3.23
CA SER A 9 -19.85 -12.91 -4.34
C SER A 9 -18.76 -13.47 -5.26
N GLU A 10 -18.96 -13.35 -6.57
CA GLU A 10 -17.96 -13.75 -7.59
C GLU A 10 -16.62 -13.01 -7.40
N ASP A 11 -16.69 -11.73 -6.97
CA ASP A 11 -15.50 -10.90 -6.79
C ASP A 11 -14.63 -11.42 -5.62
N SER A 12 -15.23 -11.77 -4.47
CA SER A 12 -14.50 -12.34 -3.33
C SER A 12 -13.83 -13.66 -3.71
N VAL A 13 -14.56 -14.55 -4.40
CA VAL A 13 -14.03 -15.84 -4.89
C VAL A 13 -12.90 -15.61 -5.89
N LYS A 14 -13.09 -14.73 -6.88
CA LYS A 14 -12.06 -14.42 -7.89
C LYS A 14 -10.80 -13.84 -7.27
N ARG A 15 -10.92 -12.92 -6.33
CA ARG A 15 -9.78 -12.30 -5.62
C ARG A 15 -9.05 -13.32 -4.72
N SER A 16 -9.73 -14.34 -4.21
CA SER A 16 -9.12 -15.36 -3.38
C SER A 16 -8.26 -16.35 -4.16
N LYS A 17 -8.50 -16.57 -5.45
CA LYS A 17 -7.71 -17.45 -6.30
C LYS A 17 -6.32 -16.90 -6.56
N LYS A 18 -5.28 -17.66 -6.22
CA LYS A 18 -3.89 -17.28 -6.46
C LYS A 18 -3.13 -18.40 -7.18
N PRO A 19 -2.23 -18.05 -8.13
CA PRO A 19 -1.51 -19.04 -8.92
C PRO A 19 -0.25 -19.58 -8.23
N TYR A 20 0.24 -18.97 -7.14
CA TYR A 20 1.45 -19.43 -6.48
C TYR A 20 1.26 -20.81 -5.82
N ALA A 21 2.35 -21.56 -5.63
CA ALA A 21 2.37 -22.75 -4.82
C ALA A 21 2.66 -22.40 -3.34
N HIS A 22 2.09 -23.19 -2.41
CA HIS A 22 2.35 -23.08 -0.99
C HIS A 22 2.43 -24.49 -0.35
N PHE A 23 2.44 -24.59 0.96
CA PHE A 23 2.45 -25.90 1.66
C PHE A 23 1.12 -26.66 1.54
N ASP A 24 0.02 -25.94 1.34
CA ASP A 24 -1.31 -26.51 1.11
C ASP A 24 -1.67 -26.64 -0.39
N LEU A 25 -2.80 -27.23 -0.66
CA LEU A 25 -3.38 -27.28 -2.00
C LEU A 25 -4.05 -25.95 -2.33
N ARG A 26 -4.00 -25.56 -3.62
CA ARG A 26 -4.71 -24.37 -4.09
C ARG A 26 -6.20 -24.48 -3.83
N THR A 27 -6.72 -23.52 -3.09
CA THR A 27 -8.14 -23.39 -2.79
C THR A 27 -8.58 -21.94 -2.88
N ASP A 28 -9.87 -21.70 -2.75
CA ASP A 28 -10.49 -20.39 -2.78
C ASP A 28 -11.67 -20.30 -1.79
N ILE A 29 -12.16 -19.07 -1.55
CA ILE A 29 -13.27 -18.83 -0.63
C ILE A 29 -14.49 -19.65 -1.02
N GLY A 30 -14.80 -19.78 -2.31
CA GLY A 30 -15.96 -20.55 -2.78
C GLY A 30 -15.97 -21.99 -2.32
N LYS A 31 -14.79 -22.62 -2.27
CA LYS A 31 -14.64 -24.02 -1.81
C LYS A 31 -14.58 -24.14 -0.28
N GLN A 32 -14.22 -23.07 0.42
CA GLN A 32 -13.94 -23.11 1.87
C GLN A 32 -14.99 -22.35 2.71
N LYS A 33 -16.11 -21.92 2.13
CA LYS A 33 -17.14 -21.10 2.80
C LYS A 33 -17.51 -21.62 4.18
N SER A 34 -17.94 -22.88 4.28
CA SER A 34 -18.39 -23.51 5.51
C SER A 34 -17.26 -23.76 6.53
N TYR A 35 -16.00 -23.74 6.09
CA TYR A 35 -14.86 -23.87 6.98
C TYR A 35 -14.50 -22.50 7.59
N ILE A 36 -14.27 -21.50 6.75
CA ILE A 36 -13.78 -20.17 7.17
C ILE A 36 -14.82 -19.35 7.94
N SER A 37 -16.13 -19.65 7.75
CA SER A 37 -17.22 -19.01 8.48
C SER A 37 -17.62 -19.74 9.77
N ASN A 38 -16.94 -20.84 10.11
CA ASN A 38 -17.22 -21.58 11.34
C ASN A 38 -16.19 -21.18 12.42
N PRO A 39 -16.60 -20.42 13.48
CA PRO A 39 -15.69 -19.95 14.51
C PRO A 39 -14.92 -21.09 15.21
N ARG A 40 -15.59 -22.21 15.51
CA ARG A 40 -14.94 -23.36 16.17
C ARG A 40 -13.82 -23.97 15.32
N LYS A 41 -14.03 -24.05 14.00
CA LYS A 41 -13.00 -24.56 13.06
C LYS A 41 -11.83 -23.61 12.96
N VAL A 42 -12.07 -22.30 12.94
CA VAL A 42 -11.02 -21.30 12.88
C VAL A 42 -10.26 -21.19 14.19
N ALA A 43 -10.93 -21.29 15.33
CA ALA A 43 -10.31 -21.30 16.66
C ALA A 43 -9.24 -22.40 16.80
N THR A 44 -9.49 -23.58 16.19
CA THR A 44 -8.58 -24.75 16.24
C THR A 44 -7.74 -24.93 14.98
N HIS A 45 -7.78 -23.97 14.04
CA HIS A 45 -7.06 -24.06 12.78
C HIS A 45 -5.53 -24.00 12.97
N GLY A 46 -4.83 -24.96 12.36
CA GLY A 46 -3.37 -24.96 12.31
C GLY A 46 -2.86 -24.15 11.12
N PHE A 47 -2.43 -22.92 11.37
CA PHE A 47 -1.88 -22.05 10.33
C PHE A 47 -0.49 -22.50 9.87
N TYR A 48 -0.26 -22.44 8.58
CA TYR A 48 1.05 -22.66 7.98
C TYR A 48 1.99 -21.46 8.20
N PRO A 49 3.32 -21.67 8.19
CA PRO A 49 4.24 -20.54 8.13
C PRO A 49 4.02 -19.75 6.84
N PHE A 50 4.15 -18.43 6.91
CA PHE A 50 4.20 -17.59 5.70
C PHE A 50 5.44 -17.94 4.88
N ILE A 51 5.36 -17.83 3.57
CA ILE A 51 6.55 -17.81 2.73
C ILE A 51 7.03 -16.36 2.62
N HIS A 52 8.28 -16.14 3.02
CA HIS A 52 8.91 -14.84 3.08
C HIS A 52 9.89 -14.64 1.93
N TYR A 53 9.92 -13.42 1.38
CA TYR A 53 10.95 -12.99 0.43
C TYR A 53 11.12 -11.47 0.47
N GLN A 54 12.28 -10.99 0.03
CA GLN A 54 12.59 -9.57 -0.04
C GLN A 54 12.40 -9.01 -1.46
N ILE A 55 11.74 -7.86 -1.54
CA ILE A 55 11.73 -7.03 -2.75
C ILE A 55 12.78 -5.95 -2.61
N LYS A 56 13.87 -6.07 -3.38
CA LYS A 56 14.93 -5.07 -3.45
C LYS A 56 14.61 -4.02 -4.51
N THR A 57 14.65 -2.76 -4.12
CA THR A 57 14.42 -1.62 -5.01
C THR A 57 15.57 -0.64 -4.90
N VAL A 58 16.28 -0.45 -6.00
CA VAL A 58 17.36 0.52 -6.09
C VAL A 58 16.77 1.92 -6.27
N LYS A 59 17.16 2.84 -5.40
CA LYS A 59 16.83 4.26 -5.48
C LYS A 59 18.12 5.04 -5.74
N PHE A 60 18.13 5.82 -6.80
CA PHE A 60 19.20 6.76 -7.07
C PHE A 60 18.85 8.13 -6.49
N ASN A 61 19.78 8.73 -5.77
CA ASN A 61 19.74 10.11 -5.32
C ASN A 61 21.01 10.81 -5.81
N LYS A 62 20.84 11.95 -6.49
CA LYS A 62 21.96 12.67 -7.11
C LYS A 62 23.05 13.09 -6.11
N ALA A 63 22.65 13.40 -4.86
CA ALA A 63 23.58 13.83 -3.80
C ALA A 63 24.14 12.68 -2.97
N LYS A 64 23.40 11.55 -2.82
CA LYS A 64 23.74 10.43 -1.92
C LYS A 64 24.06 9.12 -2.68
N GLY A 65 24.10 9.15 -4.01
CA GLY A 65 24.33 7.98 -4.83
C GLY A 65 23.17 6.98 -4.84
N THR A 66 23.50 5.71 -5.04
CA THR A 66 22.54 4.61 -5.11
C THR A 66 22.27 4.03 -3.73
N ARG A 67 21.01 4.00 -3.30
CA ARG A 67 20.56 3.33 -2.07
C ARG A 67 19.61 2.19 -2.39
N GLU A 68 19.86 1.02 -1.83
CA GLU A 68 18.91 -0.09 -1.87
C GLU A 68 17.84 0.09 -0.79
N LYS A 69 16.58 -0.10 -1.17
CA LYS A 69 15.46 -0.24 -0.23
C LYS A 69 14.91 -1.65 -0.36
N THR A 70 14.97 -2.41 0.72
CA THR A 70 14.34 -3.71 0.85
C THR A 70 12.94 -3.59 1.43
N ARG A 71 12.06 -4.50 1.06
CA ARG A 71 10.76 -4.72 1.69
C ARG A 71 10.57 -6.20 1.91
N ASP A 72 10.26 -6.55 3.13
CA ASP A 72 9.93 -7.91 3.52
C ASP A 72 8.48 -8.20 3.16
N ILE A 73 8.25 -9.26 2.39
CA ILE A 73 6.92 -9.65 1.94
C ILE A 73 6.66 -11.07 2.39
N CYS A 74 5.51 -11.25 3.03
CA CYS A 74 5.02 -12.54 3.49
C CYS A 74 3.72 -12.89 2.74
N TYR A 75 3.61 -14.10 2.19
CA TYR A 75 2.34 -14.56 1.62
C TYR A 75 1.89 -15.86 2.30
N ALA A 76 0.58 -15.92 2.55
CA ALA A 76 -0.04 -16.98 3.33
C ALA A 76 -0.39 -18.20 2.46
N ALA A 77 -0.53 -19.36 3.10
CA ALA A 77 -1.14 -20.55 2.52
C ALA A 77 -2.57 -20.25 2.03
N HIS A 78 -3.08 -21.04 1.10
CA HIS A 78 -4.34 -20.73 0.43
C HIS A 78 -5.53 -20.75 1.39
N ILE A 79 -5.58 -21.74 2.29
CA ILE A 79 -6.65 -21.81 3.29
C ILE A 79 -6.52 -20.68 4.32
N ASP A 80 -5.31 -20.42 4.81
CA ASP A 80 -5.02 -19.35 5.78
C ASP A 80 -5.40 -17.98 5.17
N ARG A 81 -5.06 -17.80 3.89
CA ARG A 81 -5.41 -16.60 3.13
C ARG A 81 -6.92 -16.41 3.04
N CYS A 82 -7.70 -17.48 2.83
CA CYS A 82 -9.15 -17.40 2.83
C CYS A 82 -9.68 -16.98 4.21
N ILE A 83 -9.11 -17.51 5.31
CA ILE A 83 -9.45 -17.11 6.68
C ILE A 83 -9.11 -15.63 6.87
N TYR A 84 -7.87 -15.20 6.57
CA TYR A 84 -7.45 -13.80 6.71
C TYR A 84 -8.33 -12.85 5.88
N GLN A 85 -8.76 -13.22 4.68
CA GLN A 85 -9.64 -12.40 3.87
C GLN A 85 -11.05 -12.26 4.48
N TYR A 86 -11.59 -13.34 5.04
CA TYR A 86 -12.91 -13.33 5.66
C TYR A 86 -12.90 -12.48 6.95
N TYR A 87 -11.90 -12.66 7.82
CA TYR A 87 -11.76 -11.86 9.04
C TYR A 87 -11.41 -10.41 8.73
N SER A 88 -10.62 -10.15 7.68
CA SER A 88 -10.38 -8.80 7.19
C SER A 88 -11.68 -8.12 6.74
N TYR A 89 -12.54 -8.84 6.03
CA TYR A 89 -13.84 -8.33 5.61
C TYR A 89 -14.72 -7.99 6.82
N MET A 90 -14.89 -8.91 7.78
CA MET A 90 -15.71 -8.67 8.98
C MET A 90 -15.20 -7.47 9.79
N LEU A 91 -13.89 -7.40 10.03
CA LEU A 91 -13.29 -6.27 10.75
C LEU A 91 -13.45 -4.95 10.00
N ASN A 92 -13.36 -4.97 8.67
CA ASN A 92 -13.52 -3.76 7.87
C ASN A 92 -14.97 -3.25 7.90
N GLU A 93 -15.98 -4.11 7.93
CA GLU A 93 -17.37 -3.70 8.09
C GLU A 93 -17.61 -3.05 9.47
N LEU A 94 -17.11 -3.66 10.55
CA LEU A 94 -17.17 -3.09 11.90
C LEU A 94 -16.40 -1.76 12.00
N TYR A 95 -15.23 -1.70 11.38
CA TYR A 95 -14.42 -0.48 11.29
C TYR A 95 -15.19 0.64 10.57
N ASN A 96 -15.84 0.34 9.44
CA ASN A 96 -16.62 1.29 8.69
C ASN A 96 -17.84 1.80 9.49
N GLU A 97 -18.48 0.92 10.27
CA GLU A 97 -19.56 1.32 11.20
C GLU A 97 -19.03 2.24 12.30
N ARG A 98 -17.90 1.86 12.92
CA ARG A 98 -17.25 2.63 13.99
C ARG A 98 -16.85 4.02 13.53
N VAL A 99 -16.16 4.18 12.40
CA VAL A 99 -15.71 5.50 11.91
C VAL A 99 -16.88 6.39 11.46
N ARG A 100 -18.01 5.80 11.05
CA ARG A 100 -19.24 6.58 10.81
C ARG A 100 -19.84 7.10 12.12
N GLY A 101 -19.92 6.25 13.15
CA GLY A 101 -20.39 6.64 14.48
C GLY A 101 -19.51 7.69 15.14
N ASP A 102 -18.20 7.60 14.94
CA ASP A 102 -17.21 8.55 15.49
C ASP A 102 -17.07 9.84 14.66
N GLY A 103 -17.78 9.99 13.53
CA GLY A 103 -17.70 11.17 12.65
C GLY A 103 -16.39 11.28 11.84
N ILE A 104 -15.55 10.24 11.80
CA ILE A 104 -14.24 10.25 11.15
C ILE A 104 -14.18 9.45 9.83
N THR A 105 -15.32 9.32 9.14
CA THR A 105 -15.44 8.55 7.89
C THR A 105 -14.43 8.96 6.82
N ASN A 106 -14.05 10.23 6.77
CA ASN A 106 -13.18 10.81 5.75
C ASN A 106 -11.71 10.89 6.16
N VAL A 107 -11.34 10.36 7.31
CA VAL A 107 -9.97 10.42 7.87
C VAL A 107 -9.09 9.32 7.28
N ALA A 108 -9.29 8.07 7.68
CA ALA A 108 -8.57 6.95 7.10
C ALA A 108 -9.25 6.49 5.81
N VAL A 109 -8.66 6.80 4.67
CA VAL A 109 -9.28 6.60 3.34
C VAL A 109 -8.65 5.45 2.55
N ALA A 110 -7.51 4.92 2.99
CA ALA A 110 -6.89 3.74 2.39
C ALA A 110 -7.59 2.45 2.83
N TYR A 111 -7.57 1.44 1.94
CA TYR A 111 -8.06 0.08 2.20
C TYR A 111 -9.55 -0.02 2.50
N ARG A 112 -10.31 1.02 2.22
CA ARG A 112 -11.76 1.10 2.43
C ARG A 112 -12.50 0.94 1.11
N THR A 113 -13.30 -0.12 1.02
CA THR A 113 -14.09 -0.42 -0.18
C THR A 113 -15.41 0.31 -0.21
N ASP A 114 -15.94 0.70 0.95
CA ASP A 114 -17.22 1.43 1.12
C ASP A 114 -17.17 2.85 0.55
N LEU A 115 -16.01 3.48 0.50
CA LEU A 115 -15.85 4.82 -0.05
C LEU A 115 -15.91 4.88 -1.59
N HIS A 116 -15.68 3.77 -2.28
CA HIS A 116 -15.69 3.68 -3.75
C HIS A 116 -14.87 4.76 -4.48
N LYS A 117 -13.85 5.29 -3.81
CA LYS A 117 -12.97 6.37 -4.28
C LYS A 117 -11.54 5.90 -4.44
N SER A 118 -10.76 6.61 -5.24
CA SER A 118 -9.35 6.33 -5.47
C SER A 118 -8.46 7.44 -4.89
N ASN A 119 -7.14 7.18 -4.90
CA ASN A 119 -6.14 8.18 -4.53
C ASN A 119 -6.26 9.50 -5.32
N ILE A 120 -6.78 9.47 -6.55
CA ILE A 120 -7.04 10.68 -7.37
C ILE A 120 -8.04 11.58 -6.66
N TYR A 121 -9.17 11.04 -6.24
CA TYR A 121 -10.21 11.78 -5.54
C TYR A 121 -9.70 12.36 -4.21
N PHE A 122 -8.99 11.57 -3.41
CA PHE A 122 -8.53 12.01 -2.10
C PHE A 122 -7.43 13.06 -2.18
N SER A 123 -6.50 12.94 -3.14
CA SER A 123 -5.51 13.99 -3.37
C SER A 123 -6.13 15.29 -3.88
N LYS A 124 -7.13 15.19 -4.79
CA LYS A 124 -7.88 16.37 -5.25
C LYS A 124 -8.56 17.07 -4.09
N ARG A 125 -9.30 16.34 -3.27
CA ARG A 125 -9.98 16.90 -2.09
C ARG A 125 -9.04 17.65 -1.15
N ALA A 126 -7.84 17.13 -0.91
CA ALA A 126 -6.84 17.80 -0.08
C ALA A 126 -6.35 19.11 -0.74
N TYR A 127 -6.07 19.10 -2.03
CA TYR A 127 -5.60 20.29 -2.73
C TYR A 127 -6.70 21.33 -2.94
N ASP A 128 -7.94 20.91 -3.17
CA ASP A 128 -9.08 21.82 -3.24
C ASP A 128 -9.28 22.54 -1.89
N TYR A 129 -9.19 21.80 -0.78
CA TYR A 129 -9.33 22.38 0.56
C TYR A 129 -8.22 23.40 0.89
N ILE A 130 -6.96 23.16 0.45
CA ILE A 130 -5.87 24.14 0.54
C ILE A 130 -6.25 25.44 -0.21
N ARG A 131 -6.81 25.33 -1.42
CA ARG A 131 -7.22 26.47 -2.23
C ARG A 131 -8.42 27.20 -1.64
N GLU A 132 -9.39 26.47 -1.09
CA GLU A 132 -10.59 27.02 -0.44
C GLU A 132 -10.24 27.87 0.79
N LEU A 133 -9.27 27.45 1.57
CA LEU A 133 -8.77 28.24 2.71
C LEU A 133 -8.03 29.51 2.27
N GLY A 134 -7.39 29.49 1.09
CA GLY A 134 -6.60 30.61 0.56
C GLY A 134 -5.30 30.86 1.32
N ARG A 135 -5.31 30.72 2.67
CA ARG A 135 -4.13 30.81 3.55
C ARG A 135 -4.17 29.66 4.57
N CYS A 136 -3.12 28.82 4.57
CA CYS A 136 -3.07 27.68 5.49
C CYS A 136 -1.66 27.12 5.67
N TYR A 137 -1.49 26.36 6.73
CA TYR A 137 -0.33 25.51 6.95
C TYR A 137 -0.66 24.05 6.65
N VAL A 138 0.27 23.36 6.01
CA VAL A 138 0.11 21.96 5.61
C VAL A 138 1.24 21.12 6.19
N MET A 139 0.89 20.10 6.96
CA MET A 139 1.82 19.07 7.45
C MET A 139 1.59 17.77 6.68
N ILE A 140 2.65 17.19 6.13
CA ILE A 140 2.64 15.86 5.53
C ILE A 140 3.58 14.98 6.32
N GLY A 141 3.12 13.80 6.71
CA GLY A 141 3.92 12.83 7.46
C GLY A 141 3.86 11.43 6.85
N ASP A 142 4.90 10.65 7.14
CA ASP A 142 5.06 9.24 6.76
C ASP A 142 5.60 8.51 7.99
N PHE A 143 4.99 7.40 8.39
CA PHE A 143 5.49 6.61 9.52
C PHE A 143 6.65 5.72 9.09
N THR A 144 7.66 5.64 9.96
CA THR A 144 8.81 4.76 9.76
C THR A 144 8.41 3.31 10.01
N HIS A 145 8.62 2.42 9.02
CA HIS A 145 8.37 0.98 9.18
C HIS A 145 7.00 0.64 9.79
N PHE A 146 5.95 1.26 9.28
CA PHE A 146 4.60 1.25 9.87
C PHE A 146 4.11 -0.15 10.27
N PHE A 147 4.07 -1.11 9.32
CA PHE A 147 3.62 -2.47 9.60
C PHE A 147 4.55 -3.26 10.52
N ASP A 148 5.83 -2.92 10.51
CA ASP A 148 6.86 -3.62 11.28
C ASP A 148 6.90 -3.14 12.75
N ASN A 149 6.17 -2.05 13.09
CA ASN A 149 6.18 -1.41 14.40
C ASN A 149 4.83 -1.43 15.12
N LEU A 150 3.83 -2.13 14.61
CA LEU A 150 2.52 -2.21 15.29
C LEU A 150 2.62 -3.03 16.57
N ASP A 151 2.44 -2.40 17.72
CA ASP A 151 2.47 -3.02 19.05
C ASP A 151 1.32 -4.03 19.19
N HIS A 152 1.63 -5.25 19.63
CA HIS A 152 0.64 -6.33 19.64
C HIS A 152 -0.42 -6.14 20.74
N ASP A 153 -0.04 -5.66 21.92
CA ASP A 153 -1.01 -5.45 23.01
C ASP A 153 -1.95 -4.30 22.73
N TYR A 154 -1.41 -3.21 22.14
CA TYR A 154 -2.25 -2.10 21.69
C TYR A 154 -3.17 -2.53 20.56
N LEU A 155 -2.68 -3.25 19.55
CA LEU A 155 -3.51 -3.79 18.47
C LEU A 155 -4.63 -4.70 19.02
N LYS A 156 -4.32 -5.53 20.00
CA LYS A 156 -5.32 -6.41 20.66
C LYS A 156 -6.41 -5.58 21.35
N ARG A 157 -6.03 -4.54 22.10
CA ARG A 157 -7.01 -3.64 22.74
C ARG A 157 -7.90 -2.94 21.71
N GLN A 158 -7.33 -2.42 20.61
CA GLN A 158 -8.10 -1.78 19.55
C GLN A 158 -9.05 -2.77 18.85
N TRP A 159 -8.61 -4.02 18.65
CA TRP A 159 -9.45 -5.06 18.09
C TRP A 159 -10.60 -5.47 19.04
N CYS A 160 -10.33 -5.62 20.34
CA CYS A 160 -11.37 -5.84 21.35
C CYS A 160 -12.38 -4.67 21.39
N SER A 161 -11.89 -3.43 21.39
CA SER A 161 -12.73 -2.22 21.36
C SER A 161 -13.64 -2.21 20.13
N LEU A 162 -13.14 -2.60 18.96
CA LEU A 162 -13.90 -2.69 17.73
C LEU A 162 -15.03 -3.77 17.82
N LEU A 163 -14.73 -4.90 18.45
CA LEU A 163 -15.69 -5.98 18.70
C LEU A 163 -16.61 -5.71 19.90
N LYS A 164 -16.37 -4.65 20.68
CA LYS A 164 -17.08 -4.33 21.93
C LYS A 164 -17.03 -5.49 22.94
N CYS A 165 -15.85 -6.06 23.15
CA CYS A 165 -15.61 -7.18 24.05
C CYS A 165 -14.34 -6.96 24.88
N ASP A 166 -14.27 -7.57 26.06
CA ASP A 166 -13.09 -7.51 26.95
C ASP A 166 -11.96 -8.42 26.47
N TYR A 167 -12.32 -9.53 25.85
CA TYR A 167 -11.39 -10.55 25.34
C TYR A 167 -11.78 -10.94 23.92
N LEU A 168 -10.80 -11.15 23.06
CA LEU A 168 -11.06 -11.67 21.72
C LEU A 168 -11.73 -13.05 21.79
N PRO A 169 -12.83 -13.28 21.05
CA PRO A 169 -13.37 -14.63 20.85
C PRO A 169 -12.29 -15.58 20.31
N ASP A 170 -12.39 -16.86 20.61
CA ASP A 170 -11.34 -17.84 20.32
C ASP A 170 -10.89 -17.88 18.87
N ASP A 171 -11.80 -17.74 17.94
CA ASP A 171 -11.52 -17.67 16.50
C ASP A 171 -10.78 -16.38 16.12
N HIS A 172 -11.22 -15.22 16.63
CA HIS A 172 -10.51 -13.96 16.46
C HIS A 172 -9.13 -13.99 17.12
N TYR A 173 -9.02 -14.60 18.31
CA TYR A 173 -7.75 -14.76 18.99
C TYR A 173 -6.80 -15.67 18.21
N SER A 174 -7.30 -16.76 17.62
CA SER A 174 -6.51 -17.63 16.75
C SER A 174 -5.93 -16.87 15.55
N VAL A 175 -6.76 -16.06 14.88
CA VAL A 175 -6.31 -15.18 13.77
C VAL A 175 -5.31 -14.15 14.27
N PHE A 176 -5.60 -13.44 15.36
CA PHE A 176 -4.71 -12.44 15.96
C PHE A 176 -3.33 -13.04 16.28
N LYS A 177 -3.29 -14.17 17.00
CA LYS A 177 -2.06 -14.88 17.38
C LYS A 177 -1.22 -15.24 16.16
N ASN A 178 -1.84 -15.71 15.08
CA ASN A 178 -1.11 -16.14 13.89
C ASN A 178 -0.72 -15.00 12.95
N VAL A 179 -1.20 -13.77 13.17
CA VAL A 179 -0.72 -12.56 12.49
C VAL A 179 0.35 -11.85 13.32
N THR A 180 0.32 -11.93 14.63
CA THR A 180 1.28 -11.28 15.54
C THR A 180 2.50 -12.18 15.85
N ALA A 181 2.28 -13.38 16.28
CA ALA A 181 3.33 -14.39 16.52
C ALA A 181 3.46 -15.36 15.33
N TYR A 182 3.46 -14.82 14.13
CA TYR A 182 3.52 -15.61 12.90
C TYR A 182 4.84 -16.35 12.74
N SER A 183 4.81 -17.40 11.95
CA SER A 183 6.02 -18.10 11.51
C SER A 183 6.28 -17.85 10.05
N LYS A 184 7.54 -17.85 9.65
CA LYS A 184 7.94 -17.66 8.25
C LYS A 184 8.96 -18.69 7.81
N TRP A 185 8.98 -18.96 6.50
CA TRP A 185 9.95 -19.79 5.82
C TRP A 185 10.50 -19.02 4.63
N GLU A 186 11.82 -18.94 4.51
CA GLU A 186 12.45 -18.17 3.43
C GLU A 186 12.22 -18.84 2.06
N LEU A 187 11.83 -18.06 1.07
CA LEU A 187 11.63 -18.55 -0.30
C LEU A 187 12.90 -19.14 -0.90
N THR A 188 14.07 -18.59 -0.54
CA THR A 188 15.37 -19.08 -0.97
C THR A 188 15.64 -20.50 -0.51
N ASP A 189 15.25 -20.84 0.74
CA ASP A 189 15.39 -22.20 1.27
C ASP A 189 14.47 -23.18 0.54
N LEU A 190 13.24 -22.75 0.26
CA LEU A 190 12.28 -23.57 -0.49
C LEU A 190 12.76 -23.84 -1.92
N LEU A 191 13.37 -22.84 -2.58
CA LEU A 191 13.98 -23.03 -3.89
C LEU A 191 15.15 -24.03 -3.83
N ALA A 192 16.04 -23.87 -2.85
CA ALA A 192 17.19 -24.77 -2.65
C ALA A 192 16.74 -26.22 -2.37
N LEU A 193 15.73 -26.43 -1.50
CA LEU A 193 15.16 -27.74 -1.19
C LEU A 193 14.50 -28.42 -2.41
N ASN A 194 14.15 -27.64 -3.43
CA ASN A 194 13.61 -28.14 -4.70
C ASN A 194 14.69 -28.21 -5.82
N GLY A 195 15.95 -27.92 -5.54
CA GLY A 195 17.01 -27.87 -6.55
C GLY A 195 16.83 -26.76 -7.58
N LEU A 196 16.17 -25.66 -7.21
CA LEU A 196 15.83 -24.54 -8.10
C LEU A 196 16.68 -23.30 -7.78
N SER A 197 17.06 -22.54 -8.82
CA SER A 197 17.76 -21.25 -8.68
C SER A 197 16.81 -20.14 -8.19
N ASP A 198 17.36 -19.14 -7.46
CA ASP A 198 16.59 -17.96 -7.06
C ASP A 198 16.56 -16.91 -8.18
N ASP A 199 15.92 -17.28 -9.28
CA ASP A 199 15.65 -16.42 -10.40
C ASP A 199 14.18 -16.53 -10.85
N TRP A 200 13.83 -15.84 -11.93
CA TRP A 200 12.49 -15.88 -12.49
C TRP A 200 12.07 -17.31 -12.92
N ALA A 201 12.98 -18.08 -13.49
CA ALA A 201 12.70 -19.43 -14.01
C ALA A 201 12.48 -20.40 -12.85
N GLY A 202 13.34 -20.40 -11.82
CA GLY A 202 13.19 -21.22 -10.64
C GLY A 202 11.92 -20.90 -9.86
N ARG A 203 11.62 -19.63 -9.65
CA ARG A 203 10.35 -19.19 -8.99
C ARG A 203 9.13 -19.58 -9.82
N LYS A 204 9.17 -19.51 -11.14
CA LYS A 204 8.10 -19.98 -12.01
C LYS A 204 7.92 -21.49 -11.92
N SER A 205 9.01 -22.25 -11.91
CA SER A 205 9.01 -23.69 -11.73
C SER A 205 8.42 -24.09 -10.38
N LEU A 206 8.85 -23.46 -9.27
CA LEU A 206 8.28 -23.71 -7.95
C LEU A 206 6.77 -23.45 -7.93
N ASN A 207 6.33 -22.34 -8.51
CA ASN A 207 4.91 -21.96 -8.58
C ASN A 207 4.07 -22.84 -9.52
N SER A 208 4.69 -23.64 -10.40
CA SER A 208 3.96 -24.62 -11.23
C SER A 208 3.65 -25.92 -10.50
N GLN A 209 4.29 -26.15 -9.35
CA GLN A 209 4.07 -27.34 -8.53
C GLN A 209 2.70 -27.29 -7.82
N VAL A 210 2.23 -28.45 -7.41
CA VAL A 210 1.00 -28.58 -6.61
C VAL A 210 1.18 -28.03 -5.19
N ARG A 211 2.34 -28.28 -4.58
CA ARG A 211 2.81 -27.76 -3.28
C ARG A 211 4.31 -27.47 -3.37
N VAL A 212 4.79 -26.52 -2.56
CA VAL A 212 6.22 -26.21 -2.48
C VAL A 212 7.05 -27.32 -1.85
N LEU A 213 6.47 -28.10 -0.95
CA LEU A 213 7.04 -29.31 -0.34
C LEU A 213 5.96 -30.35 -0.14
N THR A 214 6.32 -31.64 -0.21
CA THR A 214 5.46 -32.73 0.24
C THR A 214 5.28 -32.69 1.76
N PRO A 215 4.23 -33.30 2.33
CA PRO A 215 4.04 -33.35 3.80
C PRO A 215 5.22 -33.98 4.54
N MET A 216 5.89 -34.97 3.94
CA MET A 216 7.09 -35.59 4.50
C MET A 216 8.28 -34.63 4.48
N GLN A 217 8.55 -33.96 3.37
CA GLN A 217 9.62 -32.95 3.26
C GLN A 217 9.38 -31.79 4.22
N PHE A 218 8.14 -31.30 4.33
CA PHE A 218 7.76 -30.27 5.30
C PHE A 218 8.12 -30.68 6.74
N ARG A 219 7.74 -31.89 7.15
CA ARG A 219 8.05 -32.40 8.49
C ARG A 219 9.56 -32.56 8.74
N LYS A 220 10.30 -33.06 7.74
CA LYS A 220 11.75 -33.27 7.83
C LYS A 220 12.53 -31.96 7.96
N ASN A 221 12.05 -30.88 7.33
CA ASN A 221 12.75 -29.60 7.24
C ASN A 221 12.15 -28.50 8.12
N LYS A 222 11.40 -28.83 9.17
CA LYS A 222 10.76 -27.85 10.08
C LYS A 222 11.73 -26.88 10.75
N SER A 223 13.01 -27.22 10.84
CA SER A 223 14.07 -26.34 11.38
C SER A 223 14.26 -25.04 10.61
N HIS A 224 13.82 -24.97 9.35
CA HIS A 224 13.82 -23.71 8.56
C HIS A 224 12.69 -22.75 8.94
N ILE A 225 11.75 -23.18 9.79
CA ILE A 225 10.65 -22.31 10.23
C ILE A 225 11.17 -21.37 11.31
N VAL A 226 11.12 -20.08 11.03
CA VAL A 226 11.48 -19.03 11.98
C VAL A 226 10.20 -18.38 12.50
N ARG A 227 10.05 -18.34 13.83
CA ARG A 227 8.93 -17.68 14.48
C ARG A 227 9.25 -16.21 14.75
N HIS A 228 8.31 -15.34 14.49
CA HIS A 228 8.36 -13.95 14.92
C HIS A 228 8.19 -13.88 16.45
N ALA A 229 9.19 -13.35 17.14
CA ALA A 229 9.26 -13.33 18.60
C ALA A 229 9.06 -11.95 19.22
N ASP A 230 9.16 -10.87 18.40
CA ASP A 230 8.99 -9.51 18.87
C ASP A 230 7.53 -9.24 19.29
N PRO A 231 7.29 -8.41 20.34
CA PRO A 231 5.94 -8.05 20.78
C PRO A 231 5.32 -6.96 19.88
N TYR A 232 5.80 -6.80 18.66
CA TYR A 232 5.34 -5.83 17.68
C TYR A 232 5.60 -6.31 16.25
N GLY A 233 4.90 -5.71 15.29
CA GLY A 233 5.05 -6.00 13.87
C GLY A 233 4.09 -7.09 13.37
N ILE A 234 3.56 -6.87 12.17
CA ILE A 234 2.67 -7.81 11.46
C ILE A 234 3.16 -8.03 10.02
N PRO A 235 2.88 -9.19 9.39
CA PRO A 235 3.44 -9.54 8.10
C PRO A 235 2.89 -8.65 6.97
N GLN A 236 3.78 -7.99 6.21
CA GLN A 236 3.38 -7.27 4.99
C GLN A 236 3.04 -8.26 3.87
N GLY A 237 1.83 -8.15 3.32
CA GLY A 237 1.34 -9.01 2.24
C GLY A 237 0.25 -10.01 2.67
N SER A 238 -0.03 -10.15 3.96
CA SER A 238 -1.24 -10.83 4.43
C SER A 238 -2.49 -9.99 4.09
N PRO A 239 -3.60 -10.62 3.68
CA PRO A 239 -4.83 -9.90 3.34
C PRO A 239 -5.42 -9.07 4.49
N ILE A 240 -5.17 -9.45 5.74
CA ILE A 240 -5.74 -8.79 6.92
C ILE A 240 -4.90 -7.59 7.39
N SER A 241 -3.61 -7.52 7.04
CA SER A 241 -2.68 -6.54 7.60
C SER A 241 -3.10 -5.08 7.33
N ALA A 242 -3.67 -4.82 6.16
CA ALA A 242 -4.17 -3.49 5.80
C ALA A 242 -5.35 -3.03 6.68
N THR A 243 -6.27 -3.93 6.98
CA THR A 243 -7.41 -3.66 7.90
C THR A 243 -6.91 -3.47 9.32
N LEU A 244 -5.98 -4.30 9.78
CA LEU A 244 -5.39 -4.18 11.12
C LEU A 244 -4.63 -2.85 11.30
N ALA A 245 -3.98 -2.36 10.26
CA ALA A 245 -3.34 -1.04 10.26
C ALA A 245 -4.35 0.10 10.49
N ASN A 246 -5.54 0.02 9.90
CA ASN A 246 -6.60 0.99 10.16
C ASN A 246 -7.19 0.84 11.57
N VAL A 247 -7.41 -0.40 12.02
CA VAL A 247 -7.88 -0.68 13.40
C VAL A 247 -6.89 -0.15 14.44
N TYR A 248 -5.59 -0.32 14.20
CA TYR A 248 -4.53 0.20 15.08
C TYR A 248 -4.59 1.72 15.26
N MET A 249 -4.89 2.46 14.21
CA MET A 249 -4.90 3.93 14.21
C MET A 249 -6.23 4.55 14.64
N LEU A 250 -7.25 3.75 14.93
CA LEU A 250 -8.63 4.21 15.13
C LEU A 250 -8.76 5.31 16.19
N GLU A 251 -8.15 5.11 17.35
CA GLU A 251 -8.17 6.07 18.47
C GLU A 251 -7.39 7.35 18.12
N VAL A 252 -6.20 7.20 17.57
CA VAL A 252 -5.35 8.33 17.18
C VAL A 252 -5.97 9.14 16.06
N ASP A 253 -6.57 8.47 15.06
CA ASP A 253 -7.26 9.14 13.97
C ASP A 253 -8.41 10.01 14.49
N LYS A 254 -9.14 9.52 15.53
CA LYS A 254 -10.22 10.28 16.15
C LYS A 254 -9.68 11.50 16.90
N LEU A 255 -8.70 11.30 17.77
CA LEU A 255 -8.11 12.38 18.58
C LEU A 255 -7.54 13.51 17.73
N ILE A 256 -6.79 13.16 16.67
CA ILE A 256 -6.23 14.16 15.76
C ILE A 256 -7.34 14.85 14.96
N ASN A 257 -8.31 14.09 14.45
CA ASN A 257 -9.40 14.67 13.68
C ASN A 257 -10.25 15.64 14.50
N ASP A 258 -10.60 15.28 15.73
CA ASP A 258 -11.40 16.14 16.62
C ASP A 258 -10.65 17.48 16.85
N MET A 259 -9.38 17.43 17.21
CA MET A 259 -8.56 18.63 17.38
C MET A 259 -8.45 19.45 16.08
N VAL A 260 -8.19 18.80 14.95
CA VAL A 260 -8.02 19.49 13.67
C VAL A 260 -9.32 20.15 13.21
N LEU A 261 -10.47 19.50 13.43
CA LEU A 261 -11.78 20.09 13.12
C LEU A 261 -12.10 21.29 14.02
N GLU A 262 -11.79 21.25 15.33
CA GLU A 262 -11.94 22.39 16.24
C GLU A 262 -11.15 23.61 15.77
N LEU A 263 -10.01 23.37 15.12
CA LEU A 263 -9.17 24.44 14.54
C LEU A 263 -9.61 24.85 13.12
N GLY A 264 -10.75 24.34 12.61
CA GLY A 264 -11.23 24.61 11.25
C GLY A 264 -10.37 23.99 10.15
N GLY A 265 -9.65 22.92 10.46
CA GLY A 265 -8.73 22.24 9.54
C GLY A 265 -9.28 20.95 8.95
N MET A 266 -8.41 20.23 8.24
CA MET A 266 -8.67 18.90 7.67
C MET A 266 -7.53 17.93 7.97
N TYR A 267 -7.89 16.73 8.40
CA TYR A 267 -6.98 15.58 8.54
C TYR A 267 -7.40 14.45 7.62
N MET A 268 -6.43 13.86 6.92
CA MET A 268 -6.63 12.69 6.07
C MET A 268 -5.40 11.78 6.11
N ARG A 269 -5.63 10.47 6.27
CA ARG A 269 -4.58 9.44 6.30
C ARG A 269 -4.81 8.39 5.22
N TYR A 270 -3.77 8.06 4.48
CA TYR A 270 -3.75 6.99 3.49
C TYR A 270 -2.67 5.97 3.84
N SER A 271 -3.00 4.93 4.63
CA SER A 271 -2.05 3.96 5.18
C SER A 271 -1.06 4.64 6.16
N ASP A 272 0.20 4.66 5.79
CA ASP A 272 1.32 5.30 6.48
C ASP A 272 1.51 6.79 6.13
N ASP A 273 0.99 7.24 5.00
CA ASP A 273 1.02 8.64 4.58
C ASP A 273 -0.18 9.41 5.15
N PHE A 274 0.02 10.62 5.65
CA PHE A 274 -1.07 11.50 6.06
C PHE A 274 -0.83 12.97 5.68
N ILE A 275 -1.91 13.73 5.63
CA ILE A 275 -1.91 15.19 5.44
C ILE A 275 -2.81 15.85 6.48
N ILE A 276 -2.32 16.94 7.06
CA ILE A 276 -3.07 17.82 7.95
C ILE A 276 -2.98 19.23 7.38
N ILE A 277 -4.11 19.91 7.30
CA ILE A 277 -4.23 21.26 6.76
C ILE A 277 -4.91 22.10 7.84
N LEU A 278 -4.27 23.18 8.29
CA LEU A 278 -4.77 24.10 9.30
C LEU A 278 -4.86 25.52 8.72
N PRO A 279 -5.92 26.28 8.97
CA PRO A 279 -6.04 27.65 8.50
C PRO A 279 -4.93 28.52 9.11
N ASP A 280 -4.44 29.50 8.34
CA ASP A 280 -3.54 30.53 8.85
C ASP A 280 -4.39 31.72 9.38
N THR A 281 -4.64 31.72 10.69
CA THR A 281 -5.40 32.74 11.37
C THR A 281 -4.55 33.38 12.48
N SER A 282 -4.80 34.64 12.80
CA SER A 282 -4.07 35.37 13.86
C SER A 282 -4.23 34.77 15.27
N GLU A 283 -5.27 33.99 15.47
CA GLU A 283 -5.59 33.37 16.77
C GLU A 283 -4.91 32.02 16.95
N LEU A 284 -4.45 31.36 15.88
CA LEU A 284 -3.88 30.03 15.91
C LEU A 284 -2.36 30.07 16.10
N ASN A 285 -1.87 29.57 17.24
CA ASN A 285 -0.46 29.25 17.39
C ASN A 285 -0.13 27.94 16.66
N ILE A 286 0.30 28.05 15.41
CA ILE A 286 0.55 26.89 14.55
C ILE A 286 1.67 25.97 15.05
N ALA A 287 2.70 26.53 15.71
CA ALA A 287 3.79 25.74 16.28
C ALA A 287 3.29 24.84 17.42
N GLU A 288 2.45 25.38 18.28
CA GLU A 288 1.81 24.63 19.36
C GLU A 288 0.84 23.57 18.82
N ALA A 289 0.05 23.90 17.79
CA ALA A 289 -0.85 22.97 17.15
C ALA A 289 -0.10 21.77 16.55
N PHE A 290 0.99 21.98 15.82
CA PHE A 290 1.80 20.89 15.29
C PHE A 290 2.50 20.06 16.39
N GLU A 291 2.94 20.68 17.50
CA GLU A 291 3.51 19.93 18.63
C GLU A 291 2.45 19.06 19.31
N LYS A 292 1.24 19.57 19.49
CA LYS A 292 0.12 18.81 20.04
C LYS A 292 -0.24 17.62 19.13
N ILE A 293 -0.26 17.83 17.81
CA ILE A 293 -0.46 16.74 16.83
C ILE A 293 0.63 15.67 16.97
N ARG A 294 1.91 16.07 17.06
CA ARG A 294 3.02 15.13 17.27
C ARG A 294 2.87 14.34 18.56
N THR A 295 2.34 14.97 19.60
CA THR A 295 2.07 14.31 20.88
C THR A 295 0.92 13.32 20.76
N LEU A 296 -0.17 13.66 20.08
CA LEU A 296 -1.30 12.76 19.82
C LEU A 296 -0.88 11.52 18.99
N LEU A 297 0.02 11.69 18.02
CA LEU A 297 0.55 10.56 17.25
C LEU A 297 1.29 9.53 18.11
N LYS A 298 1.86 9.93 19.27
CA LYS A 298 2.52 9.02 20.23
C LYS A 298 1.54 8.16 21.03
N VAL A 299 0.24 8.42 20.99
CA VAL A 299 -0.80 7.57 21.59
C VAL A 299 -0.79 6.17 20.94
N ALA A 300 -0.48 6.09 19.64
CA ALA A 300 -0.18 4.84 18.99
C ALA A 300 1.27 4.41 19.32
N PRO A 301 1.49 3.38 20.17
CA PRO A 301 2.82 2.99 20.61
C PRO A 301 3.72 2.61 19.42
N ARG A 302 5.04 2.82 19.57
CA ARG A 302 6.07 2.43 18.60
C ARG A 302 5.99 3.11 17.23
N LEU A 303 4.95 3.87 16.94
CA LEU A 303 4.88 4.62 15.68
C LEU A 303 5.68 5.93 15.82
N THR A 304 6.61 6.11 14.91
CA THR A 304 7.43 7.32 14.82
C THR A 304 7.33 7.90 13.40
N LEU A 305 7.28 9.21 13.32
CA LEU A 305 7.38 9.89 12.04
C LEU A 305 8.80 9.75 11.48
N GLU A 306 8.89 9.63 10.17
CA GLU A 306 10.17 9.73 9.45
C GLU A 306 10.53 11.21 9.27
N PRO A 307 11.47 11.79 10.07
CA PRO A 307 11.71 13.22 10.05
C PRO A 307 12.10 13.76 8.68
N SER A 308 12.94 13.01 7.95
CA SER A 308 13.39 13.38 6.60
C SER A 308 12.30 13.34 5.52
N LYS A 309 11.11 12.86 5.85
CA LYS A 309 9.94 12.81 4.97
C LYS A 309 8.78 13.66 5.48
N THR A 310 8.85 14.08 6.75
CA THR A 310 7.87 15.02 7.29
C THR A 310 8.13 16.40 6.71
N GLN A 311 7.11 16.98 6.12
CA GLN A 311 7.17 18.26 5.40
C GLN A 311 6.14 19.22 5.98
N TYR A 312 6.51 20.49 6.04
CA TYR A 312 5.61 21.56 6.45
C TYR A 312 5.64 22.66 5.40
N PHE A 313 4.48 23.12 5.00
CA PHE A 313 4.32 24.18 4.02
C PHE A 313 3.40 25.26 4.56
N HIS A 314 3.69 26.50 4.21
CA HIS A 314 2.77 27.61 4.27
C HIS A 314 2.25 27.88 2.86
N TYR A 315 0.95 27.99 2.71
CA TYR A 315 0.28 28.36 1.46
C TYR A 315 -0.43 29.69 1.64
N ALA A 316 -0.14 30.66 0.80
CA ALA A 316 -0.81 31.94 0.75
C ALA A 316 -0.71 32.52 -0.67
N ASP A 317 -1.76 33.19 -1.13
CA ASP A 317 -1.76 33.94 -2.41
C ASP A 317 -1.30 33.11 -3.63
N SER A 318 -1.69 31.83 -3.68
CA SER A 318 -1.27 30.84 -4.69
C SER A 318 0.23 30.54 -4.71
N GLU A 319 0.94 30.90 -3.64
CA GLU A 319 2.35 30.57 -3.44
C GLU A 319 2.51 29.52 -2.32
N LEU A 320 3.54 28.71 -2.45
CA LEU A 320 3.82 27.63 -1.51
C LEU A 320 5.26 27.77 -1.01
N GLU A 321 5.40 27.97 0.29
CA GLU A 321 6.68 28.06 0.98
C GLU A 321 6.90 26.82 1.86
N ASN A 322 8.09 26.25 1.81
CA ASN A 322 8.49 25.19 2.73
C ASN A 322 9.02 25.80 4.04
N CYS A 323 8.28 25.59 5.10
CA CYS A 323 8.61 26.09 6.45
C CYS A 323 9.07 24.95 7.41
N GLY A 324 9.46 23.78 6.86
CA GLY A 324 9.81 22.61 7.67
C GLY A 324 10.82 22.85 8.76
N LYS A 325 11.89 23.61 8.46
CA LYS A 325 12.94 23.93 9.42
C LYS A 325 12.49 24.80 10.60
N GLN A 326 11.38 25.51 10.47
CA GLN A 326 10.79 26.32 11.55
C GLN A 326 10.12 25.45 12.60
N PHE A 327 9.58 24.29 12.21
CA PHE A 327 8.83 23.41 13.11
C PHE A 327 9.61 22.18 13.57
N HIS A 328 10.60 21.73 12.80
CA HIS A 328 11.43 20.59 13.17
C HIS A 328 12.79 20.65 12.45
N ALA A 329 13.88 20.60 13.22
CA ALA A 329 15.24 20.74 12.66
C ALA A 329 15.60 19.70 11.59
N GLU A 330 15.06 18.46 11.70
CA GLU A 330 15.31 17.35 10.78
C GLU A 330 14.28 17.24 9.66
N ALA A 331 13.23 18.09 9.64
CA ALA A 331 12.23 18.05 8.59
C ALA A 331 12.82 18.39 7.21
N ASP A 332 12.20 17.84 6.15
CA ASP A 332 12.61 18.15 4.79
C ASP A 332 12.32 19.62 4.46
N GLY A 333 13.37 20.44 4.41
CA GLY A 333 13.31 21.85 4.01
C GLY A 333 13.62 22.07 2.52
N SER A 334 13.83 21.01 1.73
CA SER A 334 14.26 21.11 0.33
C SER A 334 13.13 21.00 -0.69
N SER A 335 11.99 20.41 -0.32
CA SER A 335 10.85 20.26 -1.24
C SER A 335 10.17 21.59 -1.52
N ARG A 336 9.92 21.86 -2.79
CA ARG A 336 9.18 23.05 -3.26
C ARG A 336 7.72 22.75 -3.58
N PHE A 337 7.28 21.53 -3.37
CA PHE A 337 5.97 21.05 -3.79
C PHE A 337 5.39 20.12 -2.74
N ILE A 338 4.11 20.23 -2.51
CA ILE A 338 3.34 19.23 -1.76
C ILE A 338 3.23 17.98 -2.62
N ASN A 339 3.70 16.84 -2.09
CA ASN A 339 3.57 15.52 -2.72
C ASN A 339 2.63 14.64 -1.90
N PHE A 340 1.42 14.43 -2.36
CA PHE A 340 0.45 13.59 -1.67
C PHE A 340 -0.23 12.61 -2.65
N LEU A 341 -0.30 11.35 -2.29
CA LEU A 341 -0.97 10.24 -3.03
C LEU A 341 -0.62 10.13 -4.51
N GLY A 342 0.63 10.49 -4.88
CA GLY A 342 1.11 10.35 -6.26
C GLY A 342 0.93 11.58 -7.14
N PHE A 343 0.41 12.67 -6.58
CA PHE A 343 0.27 13.97 -7.22
C PHE A 343 1.18 15.00 -6.54
N THR A 344 1.47 16.05 -7.26
CA THR A 344 2.33 17.17 -6.85
C THR A 344 1.56 18.47 -7.03
N PHE A 345 1.50 19.30 -5.97
CA PHE A 345 0.90 20.63 -5.99
C PHE A 345 1.98 21.69 -5.76
N ASN A 346 2.03 22.71 -6.60
CA ASN A 346 3.03 23.78 -6.54
C ASN A 346 2.47 25.13 -6.03
N GLY A 347 1.27 25.12 -5.46
CA GLY A 347 0.53 26.32 -5.07
C GLY A 347 -0.46 26.80 -6.14
N ARG A 348 -0.22 26.52 -7.42
CA ARG A 348 -1.06 26.98 -8.55
C ARG A 348 -1.71 25.82 -9.28
N GLN A 349 -0.92 24.81 -9.65
CA GLN A 349 -1.38 23.67 -10.45
C GLN A 349 -1.02 22.34 -9.82
N VAL A 350 -1.82 21.33 -10.11
CA VAL A 350 -1.57 19.93 -9.77
C VAL A 350 -1.00 19.20 -10.99
N SER A 351 -0.03 18.35 -10.75
CA SER A 351 0.56 17.44 -11.75
C SER A 351 0.76 16.05 -11.19
N ILE A 352 0.98 15.08 -12.07
CA ILE A 352 1.40 13.74 -11.63
C ILE A 352 2.85 13.82 -11.15
N ARG A 353 3.14 13.18 -10.02
CA ARG A 353 4.47 13.18 -9.42
C ARG A 353 5.55 12.76 -10.44
N ALA A 354 6.54 13.60 -10.67
CA ALA A 354 7.59 13.40 -11.69
C ALA A 354 8.27 12.03 -11.59
N LYS A 355 8.49 11.51 -10.38
CA LYS A 355 9.05 10.16 -10.15
C LYS A 355 8.17 9.05 -10.72
N THR A 356 6.85 9.19 -10.71
CA THR A 356 5.91 8.21 -11.26
C THR A 356 6.03 8.18 -12.78
N ILE A 357 6.07 9.35 -13.41
CA ILE A 357 6.26 9.53 -14.86
C ILE A 357 7.63 8.98 -15.30
N SER A 358 8.69 9.34 -14.60
CA SER A 358 10.05 8.85 -14.89
C SER A 358 10.14 7.32 -14.81
N LYS A 359 9.51 6.70 -13.80
CA LYS A 359 9.48 5.24 -13.65
C LYS A 359 8.69 4.56 -14.78
N TYR A 360 7.61 5.18 -15.23
CA TYR A 360 6.82 4.69 -16.36
C TYR A 360 7.66 4.69 -17.65
N TYR A 361 8.27 5.82 -18.00
CA TYR A 361 9.12 5.93 -19.19
C TYR A 361 10.39 5.08 -19.11
N TYR A 362 11.04 5.00 -17.96
CA TYR A 362 12.18 4.11 -17.77
C TYR A 362 11.84 2.64 -18.11
N ARG A 363 10.70 2.15 -17.64
CA ARG A 363 10.24 0.79 -17.93
C ARG A 363 9.90 0.61 -19.41
N MET A 364 9.28 1.60 -20.02
CA MET A 364 8.98 1.61 -21.46
C MET A 364 10.26 1.54 -22.29
N TYR A 365 11.20 2.47 -22.04
CA TYR A 365 12.47 2.51 -22.77
C TYR A 365 13.30 1.25 -22.59
N ARG A 366 13.40 0.72 -21.36
CA ARG A 366 14.09 -0.53 -21.10
C ARG A 366 13.51 -1.69 -21.89
N LYS A 367 12.18 -1.78 -21.96
CA LYS A 367 11.51 -2.84 -22.71
C LYS A 367 11.70 -2.69 -24.22
N ALA A 368 11.55 -1.48 -24.77
CA ALA A 368 11.77 -1.19 -26.18
C ALA A 368 13.22 -1.48 -26.59
N LYS A 369 14.20 -0.99 -25.83
CA LYS A 369 15.62 -1.26 -26.09
C LYS A 369 15.98 -2.75 -26.02
N ASN A 370 15.38 -3.51 -25.11
CA ASN A 370 15.63 -4.96 -25.05
C ASN A 370 15.09 -5.68 -26.29
N ILE A 371 13.96 -5.24 -26.85
CA ILE A 371 13.42 -5.77 -28.10
C ILE A 371 14.35 -5.40 -29.28
N ALA A 372 14.80 -4.14 -29.37
CA ALA A 372 15.72 -3.69 -30.40
C ALA A 372 17.06 -4.45 -30.35
N LYS A 373 17.67 -4.60 -29.15
CA LYS A 373 18.91 -5.37 -28.96
C LYS A 373 18.80 -6.85 -29.36
N ALA A 374 17.63 -7.43 -29.20
CA ALA A 374 17.37 -8.81 -29.61
C ALA A 374 17.04 -8.95 -31.12
N GLY A 375 17.19 -7.87 -31.91
CA GLY A 375 16.84 -7.88 -33.34
C GLY A 375 15.37 -8.24 -33.61
N GLY A 376 14.49 -8.09 -32.62
CA GLY A 376 13.10 -8.50 -32.72
C GLY A 376 12.83 -10.00 -32.51
N TYR A 377 13.84 -10.80 -32.12
CA TYR A 377 13.70 -12.26 -31.92
C TYR A 377 14.14 -12.69 -30.53
N THR A 378 13.56 -13.78 -30.02
CA THR A 378 13.99 -14.44 -28.78
C THR A 378 15.25 -15.28 -29.07
N PRO A 379 16.03 -15.70 -28.05
CA PRO A 379 17.14 -16.64 -28.23
C PRO A 379 16.74 -17.95 -28.90
N ALA A 380 15.47 -18.34 -28.81
CA ALA A 380 14.89 -19.52 -29.48
C ALA A 380 14.37 -19.22 -30.91
N GLY A 381 14.70 -18.08 -31.51
CA GLY A 381 14.34 -17.70 -32.88
C GLY A 381 12.88 -17.27 -33.08
N LYS A 382 12.10 -17.11 -32.01
CA LYS A 382 10.70 -16.66 -32.09
C LYS A 382 10.61 -15.14 -32.18
N HIS A 383 9.84 -14.61 -33.15
CA HIS A 383 9.60 -13.18 -33.27
C HIS A 383 8.96 -12.58 -31.99
N ILE A 384 9.54 -11.48 -31.49
CA ILE A 384 9.05 -10.75 -30.31
C ILE A 384 7.96 -9.78 -30.77
N SER A 385 6.71 -10.07 -30.50
CA SER A 385 5.61 -9.15 -30.77
C SER A 385 5.74 -7.87 -29.95
N CYS A 386 5.71 -6.72 -30.63
CA CYS A 386 5.64 -5.41 -29.99
C CYS A 386 4.24 -5.09 -29.42
N GLU A 387 3.23 -5.92 -29.65
CA GLU A 387 1.87 -5.69 -29.16
C GLU A 387 1.81 -5.51 -27.65
N ASN A 388 2.53 -6.33 -26.89
CA ASN A 388 2.59 -6.20 -25.43
C ASN A 388 3.31 -4.92 -24.97
N LEU A 389 4.25 -4.36 -25.75
CA LEU A 389 4.87 -3.07 -25.50
C LEU A 389 3.84 -1.95 -25.71
N TYR A 390 3.15 -1.95 -26.85
CA TYR A 390 2.10 -0.98 -27.16
C TYR A 390 0.95 -1.04 -26.17
N ARG A 391 0.44 -2.24 -25.86
CA ARG A 391 -0.64 -2.42 -24.89
C ARG A 391 -0.29 -1.87 -23.51
N ARG A 392 0.95 -1.98 -23.06
CA ARG A 392 1.37 -1.51 -21.73
C ARG A 392 1.74 -0.04 -21.66
N TYR A 393 2.19 0.55 -22.77
CA TYR A 393 2.84 1.86 -22.73
C TYR A 393 2.34 2.84 -23.81
N SER A 394 1.26 2.57 -24.48
CA SER A 394 0.68 3.50 -25.45
C SER A 394 -0.84 3.59 -25.33
N GLU A 395 -1.39 4.50 -26.10
CA GLU A 395 -2.84 4.74 -26.22
C GLU A 395 -3.60 3.48 -26.65
N ARG A 396 -3.00 2.59 -27.43
CA ARG A 396 -3.61 1.32 -27.87
C ARG A 396 -4.05 0.41 -26.73
N GLY A 397 -3.49 0.55 -25.53
CA GLY A 397 -3.87 -0.23 -24.37
C GLY A 397 -4.61 0.58 -23.31
N ALA A 398 -4.81 1.87 -23.54
CA ALA A 398 -5.48 2.73 -22.56
C ALA A 398 -6.96 2.40 -22.43
N ASP A 399 -7.62 2.05 -23.57
CA ASP A 399 -9.05 1.74 -23.62
C ASP A 399 -9.35 0.25 -23.35
N GLY A 400 -8.30 -0.57 -23.21
CA GLY A 400 -8.42 -2.00 -22.92
C GLY A 400 -8.79 -2.32 -21.47
N LYS A 401 -9.35 -3.51 -21.25
CA LYS A 401 -9.56 -4.05 -19.89
C LYS A 401 -8.53 -5.16 -19.60
N PRO A 402 -7.66 -5.02 -18.59
CA PRO A 402 -7.42 -3.82 -17.77
C PRO A 402 -6.65 -2.77 -18.58
N GLY A 403 -6.94 -1.48 -18.36
CA GLY A 403 -6.21 -0.36 -18.95
C GLY A 403 -4.72 -0.30 -18.55
N ASN A 404 -4.04 0.78 -18.90
CA ASN A 404 -2.64 1.00 -18.54
C ASN A 404 -2.46 2.32 -17.76
N PHE A 405 -1.21 2.79 -17.63
CA PHE A 405 -0.92 4.04 -16.93
C PHE A 405 -1.61 5.26 -17.58
N LEU A 406 -1.81 5.26 -18.90
CA LEU A 406 -2.50 6.36 -19.58
C LEU A 406 -4.00 6.40 -19.25
N THR A 407 -4.62 5.24 -19.01
CA THR A 407 -5.99 5.16 -18.48
C THR A 407 -6.08 5.85 -17.11
N TYR A 408 -5.06 5.65 -16.25
CA TYR A 408 -4.98 6.34 -14.96
C TYR A 408 -4.80 7.85 -15.15
N VAL A 409 -3.93 8.29 -16.06
CA VAL A 409 -3.72 9.71 -16.40
C VAL A 409 -5.02 10.36 -16.90
N SER A 410 -5.73 9.73 -17.82
CA SER A 410 -7.01 10.24 -18.35
C SER A 410 -8.10 10.33 -17.28
N ARG A 411 -8.14 9.37 -16.33
CA ARG A 411 -9.04 9.46 -15.16
C ARG A 411 -8.67 10.63 -14.27
N ALA A 412 -7.38 10.84 -14.03
CA ALA A 412 -6.92 11.95 -13.21
C ALA A 412 -7.24 13.29 -13.88
N GLU A 413 -7.05 13.43 -15.19
CA GLU A 413 -7.41 14.64 -15.92
C GLU A 413 -8.91 14.95 -15.85
N ARG A 414 -9.76 13.94 -15.99
CA ARG A 414 -11.21 14.10 -15.83
C ARG A 414 -11.62 14.54 -14.41
N GLU A 415 -10.94 14.02 -13.40
CA GLU A 415 -11.25 14.35 -12.00
C GLU A 415 -10.75 15.74 -11.63
N TYR A 416 -9.53 16.09 -12.03
CA TYR A 416 -8.90 17.36 -11.68
C TYR A 416 -9.34 18.54 -12.58
N GLY A 417 -9.68 18.28 -13.84
CA GLY A 417 -10.00 19.28 -14.85
C GLY A 417 -8.83 19.58 -15.81
N SER A 418 -9.15 20.18 -16.95
CA SER A 418 -8.19 20.49 -18.04
C SER A 418 -7.19 21.61 -17.71
N ASP A 419 -7.50 22.43 -16.71
CA ASP A 419 -6.68 23.57 -16.30
C ASP A 419 -5.43 23.15 -15.51
N GLU A 420 -5.42 21.88 -15.07
CA GLU A 420 -4.31 21.30 -14.34
C GLU A 420 -3.24 20.69 -15.26
N ALA A 421 -2.02 20.55 -14.72
CA ALA A 421 -0.88 20.04 -15.50
C ALA A 421 -0.78 18.49 -15.53
N ILE A 422 -1.92 17.78 -15.45
CA ILE A 422 -1.96 16.31 -15.30
C ILE A 422 -1.36 15.60 -16.52
N THR A 423 -1.72 16.02 -17.74
CA THR A 423 -1.28 15.36 -18.98
C THR A 423 -0.01 15.95 -19.58
N ARG A 424 0.49 17.06 -19.03
CA ARG A 424 1.63 17.81 -19.61
C ARG A 424 2.82 16.93 -19.98
N ASP A 425 3.21 16.04 -19.11
CA ASP A 425 4.41 15.21 -19.24
C ASP A 425 4.16 13.82 -19.83
N THR A 426 2.91 13.52 -20.19
CA THR A 426 2.48 12.21 -20.67
C THR A 426 2.02 12.20 -22.13
N LYS A 427 2.56 13.10 -22.96
CA LYS A 427 2.25 13.22 -24.39
C LYS A 427 3.23 12.45 -25.27
N ARG A 428 2.83 12.16 -26.51
CA ARG A 428 3.67 11.61 -27.59
C ARG A 428 4.26 10.22 -27.31
N HIS A 429 3.49 9.33 -26.68
CA HIS A 429 3.96 7.99 -26.31
C HIS A 429 4.42 7.16 -27.49
N MET A 430 3.63 7.11 -28.58
CA MET A 430 3.96 6.35 -29.79
C MET A 430 5.27 6.81 -30.43
N GLN A 431 5.52 8.12 -30.49
CA GLN A 431 6.78 8.65 -31.00
C GLN A 431 7.97 8.23 -30.13
N LYS A 432 7.80 8.30 -28.78
CA LYS A 432 8.83 7.88 -27.82
C LYS A 432 9.14 6.38 -27.95
N ILE A 433 8.10 5.54 -28.15
CA ILE A 433 8.28 4.10 -28.33
C ILE A 433 8.99 3.79 -29.63
N ARG A 434 8.57 4.37 -30.76
CA ARG A 434 9.19 4.18 -32.08
C ARG A 434 10.66 4.57 -32.03
N LYS A 435 10.97 5.80 -31.55
CA LYS A 435 12.36 6.26 -31.39
C LYS A 435 13.21 5.31 -30.55
N ALA A 436 12.63 4.67 -29.52
CA ALA A 436 13.35 3.72 -28.67
C ALA A 436 13.56 2.35 -29.35
N LEU A 437 12.67 1.94 -30.24
CA LEU A 437 12.81 0.72 -31.06
C LEU A 437 13.83 0.91 -32.18
N ASP A 438 13.84 2.11 -32.78
CA ASP A 438 14.73 2.47 -33.92
C ASP A 438 16.15 2.89 -33.46
N SER A 439 16.36 3.05 -32.14
CA SER A 439 17.68 3.39 -31.61
C SER A 439 18.64 2.20 -31.76
N GLU A 440 19.73 2.38 -32.52
CA GLU A 440 20.79 1.40 -32.60
C GLU A 440 21.28 0.99 -31.20
N PRO A 441 21.58 -0.29 -30.98
CA PRO A 441 22.14 -0.76 -29.72
C PRO A 441 23.52 -0.14 -29.53
N LYS A 442 23.62 0.80 -28.58
CA LYS A 442 24.92 1.29 -28.07
C LYS A 442 25.53 0.25 -27.14
#